data_c0c6447cacf3b54b54a707924b331774
#
_entry.id   c0c6447cacf3b54b54a707924b331774
#
_cell.length_a   1.000
_cell.length_b   1.000
_cell.length_c   1.000
_cell.angle_alpha   90.00
_cell.angle_beta   90.00
_cell.angle_gamma   90.00
#
_symmetry.space_group_name_H-M   'P 1'
#
loop_
_entity.id
_entity.type
_entity.pdbx_description
1 polymer ?
#
loop_
_entity_poly.entity_id
_entity_poly.type
_entity_poly.pdbx_seq_one_letter_code
_entity_poly.pdbx_strand_id
1 'polypeptide(L)'
;MKYSAQQAPLNSSADCLIVGVFEDKTLSPSAVKIDDVSQNYLSRLVESGEVSGKLGDTTLLRHLPNIAVERVLLVGCGKAGELNEYQYKQLIQKTVQALKTTQTQSAVNFLTEISLNQRNIYWNIRFAIETIEQNLYQFTQFKSQIGRAHV
;
A
#
# COMPACT_ATOMS: atom_id res chain seq x y z
N MET A 1 -4.49 13.92 -3.84
CA MET A 1 -3.68 13.00 -3.05
C MET A 1 -2.23 13.08 -3.47
N LYS A 2 -1.37 13.22 -2.52
CA LYS A 2 0.05 13.11 -2.78
C LYS A 2 0.44 11.66 -2.85
N TYR A 3 1.14 11.29 -3.90
CA TYR A 3 1.59 9.92 -4.09
C TYR A 3 3.11 9.91 -4.22
N SER A 4 3.77 9.17 -3.36
CA SER A 4 5.20 8.99 -3.41
C SER A 4 5.51 7.51 -3.36
N ALA A 5 6.31 7.06 -4.32
CA ALA A 5 6.70 5.67 -4.41
C ALA A 5 8.12 5.57 -4.00
N GLN A 6 8.47 4.97 -2.98
CA GLN A 6 9.75 4.66 -2.71
C GLN A 6 10.31 5.16 -1.53
N GLN A 7 11.33 5.41 -1.38
CA GLN A 7 12.26 5.53 -0.33
C GLN A 7 11.89 6.51 0.78
N ALA A 8 10.61 6.87 0.89
CA ALA A 8 10.14 7.76 1.95
C ALA A 8 10.37 7.13 3.33
N PRO A 9 10.75 7.93 4.31
CA PRO A 9 10.91 7.39 5.66
C PRO A 9 9.57 6.96 6.23
N LEU A 10 9.61 6.01 7.17
CA LEU A 10 8.40 5.54 7.82
C LEU A 10 7.71 6.63 8.64
N ASN A 11 8.42 7.67 8.99
CA ASN A 11 7.88 8.79 9.76
C ASN A 11 7.63 10.00 8.87
N SER A 12 7.18 9.77 7.65
CA SER A 12 6.89 10.86 6.74
C SER A 12 5.67 11.65 7.22
N SER A 13 5.43 12.80 6.60
CA SER A 13 4.26 13.60 6.90
C SER A 13 2.99 13.10 6.22
N ALA A 14 3.06 11.98 5.52
CA ALA A 14 1.89 11.40 4.86
C ALA A 14 0.88 10.90 5.88
N ASP A 15 -0.38 10.83 5.47
CA ASP A 15 -1.46 10.34 6.31
C ASP A 15 -1.52 8.82 6.39
N CYS A 16 -0.95 8.15 5.43
CA CYS A 16 -1.06 6.70 5.32
C CYS A 16 0.18 6.10 4.68
N LEU A 17 0.60 4.97 5.21
CA LEU A 17 1.64 4.14 4.59
C LEU A 17 0.96 2.91 4.01
N ILE A 18 1.30 2.55 2.77
CA ILE A 18 0.71 1.40 2.08
C ILE A 18 1.79 0.34 1.94
N VAL A 19 1.56 -0.82 2.54
CA VAL A 19 2.54 -1.92 2.53
C VAL A 19 1.82 -3.23 2.21
N GLY A 20 2.57 -4.27 1.89
CA GLY A 20 2.01 -5.51 1.41
C GLY A 20 2.27 -6.71 2.31
N VAL A 21 1.39 -7.71 2.17
CA VAL A 21 1.54 -9.00 2.80
C VAL A 21 1.16 -10.07 1.80
N PHE A 22 1.86 -11.20 1.82
CA PHE A 22 1.62 -12.30 0.90
C PHE A 22 0.85 -13.44 1.58
N GLU A 23 0.30 -14.34 0.77
CA GLU A 23 -0.50 -15.44 1.29
C GLU A 23 0.29 -16.39 2.18
N ASP A 24 1.62 -16.48 1.97
CA ASP A 24 2.47 -17.31 2.81
C ASP A 24 2.86 -16.62 4.12
N LYS A 25 2.20 -15.51 4.44
CA LYS A 25 2.42 -14.72 5.66
C LYS A 25 3.70 -13.89 5.63
N THR A 26 4.38 -13.81 4.50
CA THR A 26 5.56 -12.97 4.34
C THR A 26 5.14 -11.52 4.18
N LEU A 27 5.84 -10.62 4.83
CA LEU A 27 5.60 -9.17 4.71
C LEU A 27 6.52 -8.59 3.65
N SER A 28 6.06 -7.53 2.97
CA SER A 28 6.92 -6.78 2.05
C SER A 28 8.03 -6.08 2.82
N PRO A 29 9.10 -5.64 2.15
CA PRO A 29 10.24 -5.04 2.87
C PRO A 29 9.87 -3.89 3.80
N SER A 30 9.04 -2.96 3.35
CA SER A 30 8.64 -1.85 4.24
C SER A 30 7.69 -2.32 5.33
N ALA A 31 6.88 -3.35 5.06
CA ALA A 31 6.03 -3.91 6.09
C ALA A 31 6.87 -4.55 7.20
N VAL A 32 7.99 -5.18 6.84
CA VAL A 32 8.91 -5.72 7.84
C VAL A 32 9.44 -4.60 8.73
N LYS A 33 9.79 -3.47 8.15
CA LYS A 33 10.31 -2.34 8.93
C LYS A 33 9.24 -1.80 9.89
N ILE A 34 8.01 -1.69 9.43
CA ILE A 34 6.91 -1.25 10.29
C ILE A 34 6.68 -2.25 11.41
N ASP A 35 6.74 -3.54 11.07
CA ASP A 35 6.57 -4.61 12.04
C ASP A 35 7.61 -4.53 13.15
N ASP A 36 8.87 -4.32 12.76
CA ASP A 36 9.96 -4.24 13.72
C ASP A 36 9.78 -3.12 14.74
N VAL A 37 9.35 -1.94 14.30
CA VAL A 37 9.25 -0.80 15.19
C VAL A 37 7.90 -0.73 15.91
N SER A 38 6.90 -1.48 15.46
CA SER A 38 5.56 -1.48 16.06
C SER A 38 5.32 -2.68 16.96
N GLN A 39 6.37 -3.27 17.51
CA GLN A 39 6.28 -4.39 18.44
C GLN A 39 5.65 -5.62 17.79
N ASN A 40 6.01 -5.86 16.54
CA ASN A 40 5.53 -7.01 15.75
C ASN A 40 4.01 -7.01 15.56
N TYR A 41 3.45 -5.81 15.47
CA TYR A 41 2.00 -5.65 15.35
C TYR A 41 1.46 -6.33 14.09
N LEU A 42 2.16 -6.17 12.96
CA LEU A 42 1.72 -6.78 11.70
C LEU A 42 1.86 -8.29 11.73
N SER A 43 2.98 -8.79 12.25
CA SER A 43 3.19 -10.23 12.37
C SER A 43 2.12 -10.88 13.22
N ARG A 44 1.74 -10.25 14.31
CA ARG A 44 0.70 -10.81 15.18
C ARG A 44 -0.65 -10.86 14.51
N LEU A 45 -0.99 -9.85 13.72
CA LEU A 45 -2.24 -9.88 12.96
C LEU A 45 -2.25 -11.00 11.91
N VAL A 46 -1.14 -11.16 11.21
CA VAL A 46 -1.03 -12.20 10.19
C VAL A 46 -1.10 -13.59 10.83
N GLU A 47 -0.40 -13.79 11.94
CA GLU A 47 -0.41 -15.07 12.64
C GLU A 47 -1.78 -15.42 13.20
N SER A 48 -2.55 -14.41 13.62
CA SER A 48 -3.88 -14.65 14.17
C SER A 48 -4.91 -15.02 13.11
N GLY A 49 -4.57 -14.85 11.83
CA GLY A 49 -5.49 -15.13 10.74
C GLY A 49 -6.41 -13.97 10.38
N GLU A 50 -6.26 -12.83 11.03
CA GLU A 50 -7.10 -11.67 10.72
C GLU A 50 -6.73 -11.03 9.38
N VAL A 51 -5.51 -11.27 8.91
CA VAL A 51 -5.03 -10.77 7.63
C VAL A 51 -4.58 -11.95 6.80
N SER A 52 -5.17 -12.11 5.62
CA SER A 52 -4.95 -13.32 4.83
C SER A 52 -3.85 -13.20 3.78
N GLY A 53 -3.51 -12.01 3.36
CA GLY A 53 -2.59 -11.82 2.25
C GLY A 53 -3.18 -12.12 0.88
N LYS A 54 -4.45 -12.46 0.82
CA LYS A 54 -5.11 -12.76 -0.44
C LYS A 54 -5.11 -11.51 -1.34
N LEU A 55 -4.91 -11.72 -2.63
CA LEU A 55 -4.76 -10.62 -3.57
C LEU A 55 -5.96 -9.66 -3.50
N GLY A 56 -5.66 -8.40 -3.26
CA GLY A 56 -6.66 -7.35 -3.23
C GLY A 56 -7.33 -7.12 -1.89
N ASP A 57 -7.11 -7.98 -0.90
CA ASP A 57 -7.64 -7.73 0.42
C ASP A 57 -6.91 -6.54 1.04
N THR A 58 -7.67 -5.67 1.71
CA THR A 58 -7.10 -4.48 2.34
C THR A 58 -7.52 -4.43 3.79
N THR A 59 -6.61 -4.02 4.65
CA THR A 59 -6.86 -3.85 6.08
C THR A 59 -6.29 -2.51 6.51
N LEU A 60 -7.14 -1.63 6.98
CA LEU A 60 -6.70 -0.32 7.45
C LEU A 60 -6.44 -0.38 8.94
N LEU A 61 -5.22 -0.04 9.32
CA LEU A 61 -4.79 -0.02 10.72
C LEU A 61 -4.53 1.43 11.12
N ARG A 62 -4.81 1.73 12.38
CA ARG A 62 -4.64 3.08 12.90
C ARG A 62 -3.79 3.04 14.17
N HIS A 63 -2.96 4.08 14.32
CA HIS A 63 -2.26 4.31 15.58
C HIS A 63 -1.40 3.13 16.04
N LEU A 64 -0.59 2.61 15.10
CA LEU A 64 0.35 1.56 15.47
C LEU A 64 1.41 2.08 16.45
N PRO A 65 1.87 1.23 17.37
CA PRO A 65 2.92 1.64 18.30
C PRO A 65 4.16 2.14 17.55
N ASN A 66 4.73 3.24 18.02
CA ASN A 66 5.98 3.79 17.50
C ASN A 66 5.97 4.18 16.03
N ILE A 67 4.78 4.28 15.43
CA ILE A 67 4.62 4.77 14.06
C ILE A 67 3.93 6.13 14.14
N ALA A 68 4.60 7.15 13.63
CA ALA A 68 4.06 8.50 13.67
C ALA A 68 2.91 8.72 12.68
N VAL A 69 2.90 7.98 11.58
CA VAL A 69 1.85 8.09 10.58
C VAL A 69 0.57 7.48 11.13
N GLU A 70 -0.54 8.19 10.96
CA GLU A 70 -1.80 7.79 11.60
C GLU A 70 -2.35 6.47 11.08
N ARG A 71 -2.18 6.19 9.79
CA ARG A 71 -2.78 5.02 9.16
C ARG A 71 -1.74 4.16 8.46
N VAL A 72 -1.96 2.85 8.51
CA VAL A 72 -1.20 1.89 7.70
C VAL A 72 -2.20 1.03 6.97
N LEU A 73 -2.13 1.01 5.65
CA LEU A 73 -3.00 0.16 4.84
C LEU A 73 -2.20 -1.08 4.44
N LEU A 74 -2.63 -2.22 4.93
CA LEU A 74 -1.99 -3.50 4.64
C LEU A 74 -2.75 -4.15 3.50
N VAL A 75 -2.05 -4.41 2.39
CA VAL A 75 -2.66 -4.89 1.16
C VAL A 75 -2.19 -6.29 0.86
N GLY A 76 -3.14 -7.18 0.60
CA GLY A 76 -2.82 -8.55 0.21
C GLY A 76 -2.29 -8.60 -1.20
N CYS A 77 -1.14 -9.24 -1.38
CA CYS A 77 -0.43 -9.29 -2.65
C CYS A 77 -0.49 -10.67 -3.31
N GLY A 78 -1.22 -11.60 -2.73
CA GLY A 78 -1.34 -12.94 -3.28
C GLY A 78 -0.10 -13.78 -3.05
N LYS A 79 0.21 -14.65 -3.99
CA LYS A 79 1.35 -15.55 -3.85
C LYS A 79 2.65 -14.85 -4.21
N ALA A 80 3.63 -14.95 -3.32
CA ALA A 80 4.91 -14.30 -3.52
C ALA A 80 5.57 -14.83 -4.80
N GLY A 81 6.10 -13.90 -5.60
CA GLY A 81 6.79 -14.24 -6.83
C GLY A 81 5.91 -14.57 -8.02
N GLU A 82 4.59 -14.55 -7.86
CA GLU A 82 3.67 -14.89 -8.94
C GLU A 82 2.84 -13.70 -9.44
N LEU A 83 3.14 -12.51 -8.97
CA LEU A 83 2.37 -11.34 -9.33
C LEU A 83 2.67 -10.92 -10.78
N ASN A 84 1.63 -10.87 -11.61
CA ASN A 84 1.76 -10.39 -12.98
C ASN A 84 1.17 -8.99 -13.13
N GLU A 85 1.25 -8.42 -14.34
CA GLU A 85 0.78 -7.06 -14.59
C GLU A 85 -0.69 -6.88 -14.27
N TYR A 86 -1.51 -7.83 -14.67
CA TYR A 86 -2.95 -7.74 -14.45
C TYR A 86 -3.26 -7.75 -12.96
N GLN A 87 -2.62 -8.64 -12.22
CA GLN A 87 -2.81 -8.74 -10.80
C GLN A 87 -2.32 -7.50 -10.06
N TYR A 88 -1.19 -6.96 -10.50
CA TYR A 88 -0.66 -5.74 -9.90
C TYR A 88 -1.62 -4.57 -10.12
N LYS A 89 -2.21 -4.49 -11.31
CA LYS A 89 -3.20 -3.46 -11.61
C LYS A 89 -4.42 -3.60 -10.70
N GLN A 90 -4.90 -4.82 -10.50
CA GLN A 90 -6.01 -5.06 -9.59
C GLN A 90 -5.67 -4.64 -8.17
N LEU A 91 -4.47 -4.97 -7.74
CA LEU A 91 -3.98 -4.62 -6.41
C LEU A 91 -3.97 -3.11 -6.21
N ILE A 92 -3.47 -2.36 -7.17
CA ILE A 92 -3.45 -0.90 -7.08
C ILE A 92 -4.87 -0.33 -7.11
N GLN A 93 -5.75 -0.88 -7.94
CA GLN A 93 -7.13 -0.42 -7.99
C GLN A 93 -7.84 -0.63 -6.65
N LYS A 94 -7.62 -1.79 -6.02
CA LYS A 94 -8.21 -2.07 -4.71
C LYS A 94 -7.66 -1.14 -3.64
N THR A 95 -6.37 -0.84 -3.73
CA THR A 95 -5.73 0.09 -2.81
C THR A 95 -6.37 1.48 -2.92
N VAL A 96 -6.53 1.98 -4.13
CA VAL A 96 -7.16 3.28 -4.34
C VAL A 96 -8.59 3.29 -3.84
N GLN A 97 -9.34 2.22 -4.11
CA GLN A 97 -10.71 2.13 -3.64
C GLN A 97 -10.80 2.16 -2.12
N ALA A 98 -9.88 1.47 -1.45
CA ALA A 98 -9.84 1.47 0.00
C ALA A 98 -9.55 2.87 0.53
N LEU A 99 -8.65 3.61 -0.10
CA LEU A 99 -8.33 4.96 0.31
C LEU A 99 -9.49 5.92 0.13
N LYS A 100 -10.33 5.70 -0.87
CA LYS A 100 -11.49 6.55 -1.12
C LYS A 100 -12.48 6.56 0.04
N THR A 101 -12.51 5.49 0.81
CA THR A 101 -13.44 5.38 1.94
C THR A 101 -12.88 5.99 3.21
N THR A 102 -11.66 6.51 3.16
CA THR A 102 -11.00 7.10 4.31
C THR A 102 -10.86 8.60 4.10
N GLN A 103 -10.35 9.29 5.10
CA GLN A 103 -10.05 10.71 4.99
C GLN A 103 -8.59 10.95 4.65
N THR A 104 -7.94 9.96 4.07
CA THR A 104 -6.55 10.04 3.68
C THR A 104 -6.37 11.08 2.58
N GLN A 105 -5.48 12.02 2.79
CA GLN A 105 -5.18 13.05 1.80
C GLN A 105 -3.80 12.84 1.17
N SER A 106 -2.94 12.08 1.81
CA SER A 106 -1.64 11.76 1.27
C SER A 106 -1.24 10.36 1.69
N ALA A 107 -0.55 9.66 0.82
CA ALA A 107 -0.13 8.30 1.10
C ALA A 107 1.24 8.04 0.49
N VAL A 108 2.04 7.24 1.18
CA VAL A 108 3.29 6.73 0.64
C VAL A 108 3.05 5.28 0.27
N ASN A 109 3.27 4.96 -1.00
CA ASN A 109 2.99 3.63 -1.53
C ASN A 109 4.27 2.83 -1.64
N PHE A 110 4.42 1.83 -0.79
CA PHE A 110 5.57 0.93 -0.82
C PHE A 110 5.32 -0.33 -1.63
N LEU A 111 4.16 -0.45 -2.30
CA LEU A 111 3.88 -1.62 -3.13
C LEU A 111 4.80 -1.70 -4.34
N THR A 112 5.45 -0.60 -4.70
CA THR A 112 6.42 -0.60 -5.78
C THR A 112 7.67 -1.41 -5.47
N GLU A 113 7.86 -1.80 -4.21
CA GLU A 113 8.96 -2.69 -3.82
C GLU A 113 8.71 -4.13 -4.26
N ILE A 114 7.46 -4.48 -4.57
CA ILE A 114 7.10 -5.85 -4.87
C ILE A 114 7.49 -6.15 -6.30
N SER A 115 8.27 -7.23 -6.47
CA SER A 115 8.75 -7.60 -7.79
C SER A 115 7.65 -8.22 -8.63
N LEU A 116 7.54 -7.77 -9.85
CA LEU A 116 6.72 -8.44 -10.85
C LEU A 116 7.60 -9.33 -11.70
N ASN A 117 6.99 -10.33 -12.30
CA ASN A 117 7.70 -11.19 -13.23
C ASN A 117 8.32 -10.35 -14.34
N GLN A 118 9.64 -10.44 -14.51
CA GLN A 118 10.37 -9.80 -15.58
C GLN A 118 10.24 -8.28 -15.62
N ARG A 119 9.87 -7.65 -14.50
CA ARG A 119 9.77 -6.21 -14.42
C ARG A 119 10.66 -5.69 -13.31
N ASN A 120 11.17 -4.47 -13.49
CA ASN A 120 11.98 -3.83 -12.49
C ASN A 120 11.16 -2.81 -11.69
N ILE A 121 11.77 -2.23 -10.67
CA ILE A 121 11.08 -1.30 -9.79
C ILE A 121 10.64 -0.04 -10.54
N TYR A 122 11.40 0.40 -11.53
CA TYR A 122 11.02 1.57 -12.32
C TYR A 122 9.69 1.32 -13.05
N TRP A 123 9.55 0.15 -13.63
CA TRP A 123 8.30 -0.20 -14.31
C TRP A 123 7.15 -0.28 -13.32
N ASN A 124 7.39 -0.84 -12.14
CA ASN A 124 6.35 -0.92 -11.10
C ASN A 124 5.86 0.46 -10.69
N ILE A 125 6.78 1.40 -10.52
CA ILE A 125 6.42 2.77 -10.17
C ILE A 125 5.56 3.39 -11.27
N ARG A 126 6.00 3.26 -12.50
CA ARG A 126 5.28 3.85 -13.64
C ARG A 126 3.88 3.25 -13.77
N PHE A 127 3.79 1.93 -13.65
CA PHE A 127 2.51 1.27 -13.79
C PHE A 127 1.55 1.64 -12.67
N ALA A 128 2.05 1.74 -11.46
CA ALA A 128 1.24 2.15 -10.32
C ALA A 128 0.71 3.57 -10.50
N ILE A 129 1.56 4.47 -10.97
CA ILE A 129 1.16 5.86 -11.20
C ILE A 129 0.06 5.93 -12.26
N GLU A 130 0.24 5.23 -13.38
CA GLU A 130 -0.75 5.23 -14.44
C GLU A 130 -2.09 4.68 -13.94
N THR A 131 -2.05 3.62 -13.16
CA THR A 131 -3.27 3.02 -12.62
C THR A 131 -3.97 3.96 -11.65
N ILE A 132 -3.21 4.61 -10.80
CA ILE A 132 -3.77 5.56 -9.85
C ILE A 132 -4.40 6.73 -10.57
N GLU A 133 -3.76 7.25 -11.60
CA GLU A 133 -4.29 8.37 -12.37
C GLU A 133 -5.61 8.01 -13.03
N GLN A 134 -5.76 6.80 -13.53
CA GLN A 134 -7.01 6.34 -14.11
C GLN A 134 -8.16 6.37 -13.10
N ASN A 135 -7.85 6.17 -11.83
CA ASN A 135 -8.85 6.12 -10.78
C ASN A 135 -9.06 7.44 -10.08
N LEU A 136 -8.06 8.31 -10.09
CA LEU A 136 -8.12 9.58 -9.38
C LEU A 136 -9.13 10.56 -9.97
N TYR A 137 -9.46 10.41 -11.24
CA TYR A 137 -10.45 11.28 -11.84
C TYR A 137 -11.74 11.28 -11.02
N GLN A 138 -12.25 10.11 -10.67
CA GLN A 138 -13.45 10.02 -9.86
C GLN A 138 -13.17 10.40 -8.41
N PHE A 139 -11.99 10.07 -7.92
CA PHE A 139 -11.59 10.35 -6.56
C PHE A 139 -11.59 11.85 -6.31
N THR A 140 -10.97 12.63 -7.17
CA THR A 140 -10.86 14.06 -6.99
C THR A 140 -12.20 14.77 -7.13
N GLN A 141 -13.14 14.19 -7.84
CA GLN A 141 -14.48 14.75 -7.95
C GLN A 141 -15.22 14.74 -6.61
N PHE A 142 -14.89 13.77 -5.75
CA PHE A 142 -15.54 13.70 -4.45
C PHE A 142 -14.79 14.46 -3.37
N LYS A 143 -13.50 14.63 -3.53
CA LYS A 143 -12.66 15.26 -2.52
C LYS A 143 -11.71 16.23 -3.21
N SER A 144 -12.22 17.38 -3.52
CA SER A 144 -11.48 18.35 -4.31
C SER A 144 -10.14 18.75 -3.69
N GLN A 145 -10.02 18.72 -2.37
CA GLN A 145 -8.77 19.06 -1.71
C GLN A 145 -7.70 17.99 -1.85
N ILE A 146 -8.08 16.79 -2.18
CA ILE A 146 -7.11 15.75 -2.31
C ILE A 146 -6.25 15.99 -3.53
N GLY A 147 -6.80 16.59 -4.53
CA GLY A 147 -6.02 16.96 -5.66
C GLY A 147 -5.53 15.77 -6.43
N ARG A 148 -4.26 15.76 -6.73
CA ARG A 148 -3.71 14.89 -7.72
C ARG A 148 -2.60 14.07 -7.16
N ALA A 149 -2.24 13.00 -7.86
CA ALA A 149 -1.11 12.21 -7.50
C ALA A 149 0.18 12.99 -7.75
N HIS A 150 1.09 12.90 -6.82
CA HIS A 150 2.41 13.49 -6.92
C HIS A 150 3.44 12.36 -6.94
N VAL A 151 4.44 12.54 -7.72
CA VAL A 151 5.50 11.54 -7.86
C VAL A 151 6.80 12.16 -7.47
#